data_bd286003681c519d02fe061908a0c0bf
#
_entry.id   bd286003681c519d02fe061908a0c0bf
#
_cell.length_a   1.000
_cell.length_b   1.000
_cell.length_c   1.000
_cell.angle_alpha   90.00
_cell.angle_beta   90.00
_cell.angle_gamma   90.00
#
_symmetry.space_group_name_H-M   'P 1'
#
loop_
_entity.id
_entity.type
_entity.pdbx_description
1 polymer ?
#
loop_
_entity_poly.entity_id
_entity_poly.type
_entity_poly.pdbx_seq_one_letter_code
_entity_poly.pdbx_strand_id
1 'polypeptide(L)'
;MNNCGISRWDDPNEINARLKALTSQPIWEVTDEYYNNVILKYFDEKCKASKAVYEESKEYIPGGVQHNLAFNKPFPMCMARADGAYLYDKDGNQYIDFLQAGGPTILGSNYPVIREKVIELLNECGPVTGLLHESELMIAKEINKHMPNVEMFRMLGSGTESVMAALRIARIATGKKRIIKIGGAYHGWSDQMVYGLKIPGSRALLESHGIPGGCYEATDEVRPNDLTMLEDMLKRNVLLGGTAGVIVEPVGPESGTRPVAHDYNAGVRALCDKYGALMIFDEVVTGFRVALSGAQGYFGVVPDLTVFGKIVAGGYPSAGGVGGKKEYAQLMAAGLATGKHRAYVGGTLAANPLSCLAGYTAIREIERTNACEIAGKMGDRLCDGLKALLDQYGLPFVAYNQGSIVHLECTGAMSFDFSSMSFAKSAVGLLKHKDMMYVRKDSMERMGAAYMANGIVTLAGSRLYTSMADTPEIIDEALNRFEEVFKHVKKTNKGLLL
;
A
#
# COMPACT_ATOMS: atom_id res chain seq x y z
N MET A 1 -14.32 7.63 -18.17
CA MET A 1 -14.14 7.99 -16.74
C MET A 1 -13.24 9.21 -16.69
N ASN A 2 -13.73 10.31 -16.16
CA ASN A 2 -12.90 11.50 -15.99
C ASN A 2 -11.93 11.28 -14.82
N ASN A 3 -10.69 11.76 -14.97
CA ASN A 3 -9.64 11.69 -13.95
C ASN A 3 -9.36 10.24 -13.46
N CYS A 4 -9.07 9.35 -14.40
CA CYS A 4 -8.64 7.98 -14.15
C CYS A 4 -7.16 7.82 -14.57
N GLY A 5 -6.34 7.31 -13.66
CA GLY A 5 -4.91 7.11 -13.90
C GLY A 5 -4.56 5.75 -14.52
N ILE A 6 -5.49 4.80 -14.54
CA ILE A 6 -5.25 3.50 -15.16
C ILE A 6 -5.70 3.56 -16.62
N SER A 7 -4.74 3.55 -17.53
CA SER A 7 -4.95 3.61 -18.99
C SER A 7 -5.03 2.21 -19.62
N ARG A 8 -4.39 1.23 -18.97
CA ARG A 8 -4.28 -0.17 -19.43
C ARG A 8 -4.29 -1.11 -18.25
N TRP A 9 -4.67 -2.36 -18.51
CA TRP A 9 -4.61 -3.44 -17.52
C TRP A 9 -3.89 -4.62 -18.18
N ASP A 10 -2.59 -4.77 -17.87
CA ASP A 10 -1.76 -5.85 -18.38
C ASP A 10 -2.29 -7.20 -17.87
N ASP A 11 -2.05 -8.31 -18.59
CA ASP A 11 -2.53 -9.63 -18.18
C ASP A 11 -1.91 -10.06 -16.84
N PRO A 12 -2.70 -10.19 -15.78
CA PRO A 12 -2.19 -10.57 -14.46
C PRO A 12 -1.63 -11.99 -14.43
N ASN A 13 -2.09 -12.89 -15.32
CA ASN A 13 -1.61 -14.26 -15.37
C ASN A 13 -0.18 -14.28 -15.90
N GLU A 14 0.12 -13.50 -16.95
CA GLU A 14 1.47 -13.36 -17.47
C GLU A 14 2.40 -12.73 -16.43
N ILE A 15 2.00 -11.62 -15.80
CA ILE A 15 2.78 -10.97 -14.76
C ILE A 15 3.07 -11.93 -13.60
N ASN A 16 2.04 -12.59 -13.06
CA ASN A 16 2.19 -13.51 -11.94
C ASN A 16 3.05 -14.73 -12.30
N ALA A 17 2.97 -15.22 -13.55
CA ALA A 17 3.85 -16.29 -14.03
C ALA A 17 5.33 -15.85 -14.08
N ARG A 18 5.61 -14.64 -14.59
CA ARG A 18 6.96 -14.06 -14.60
C ARG A 18 7.50 -13.81 -13.20
N LEU A 19 6.68 -13.26 -12.30
CA LEU A 19 7.02 -13.05 -10.88
C LEU A 19 7.36 -14.38 -10.19
N LYS A 20 6.58 -15.42 -10.44
CA LYS A 20 6.84 -16.75 -9.91
C LYS A 20 8.14 -17.34 -10.48
N ALA A 21 8.43 -17.13 -11.74
CA ALA A 21 9.67 -17.61 -12.38
C ALA A 21 10.92 -17.01 -11.70
N LEU A 22 10.86 -15.78 -11.20
CA LEU A 22 11.97 -15.18 -10.44
C LEU A 22 12.35 -16.02 -9.22
N THR A 23 11.41 -16.66 -8.54
CA THR A 23 11.69 -17.46 -7.33
C THR A 23 12.52 -18.71 -7.60
N SER A 24 12.55 -19.18 -8.85
CA SER A 24 13.26 -20.39 -9.30
C SER A 24 14.56 -20.09 -10.05
N GLN A 25 14.88 -18.81 -10.23
CA GLN A 25 16.09 -18.37 -10.93
C GLN A 25 17.16 -17.91 -9.94
N PRO A 26 18.45 -17.93 -10.36
CA PRO A 26 19.50 -17.23 -9.62
C PRO A 26 19.16 -15.77 -9.47
N ILE A 27 19.60 -15.16 -8.36
CA ILE A 27 19.42 -13.74 -8.13
C ILE A 27 20.31 -12.95 -9.08
N TRP A 28 19.77 -11.88 -9.62
CA TRP A 28 20.50 -10.84 -10.33
C TRP A 28 20.53 -9.60 -9.44
N GLU A 29 21.71 -9.08 -9.15
CA GLU A 29 21.91 -7.90 -8.32
C GLU A 29 23.16 -7.13 -8.74
N VAL A 30 23.33 -5.94 -8.23
CA VAL A 30 24.59 -5.19 -8.43
C VAL A 30 25.78 -5.98 -7.91
N THR A 31 26.89 -5.93 -8.65
CA THR A 31 28.13 -6.65 -8.28
C THR A 31 28.64 -6.19 -6.92
N ASP A 32 29.34 -7.09 -6.21
CA ASP A 32 29.96 -6.73 -4.91
C ASP A 32 31.01 -5.62 -5.08
N GLU A 33 31.72 -5.58 -6.19
CA GLU A 33 32.67 -4.53 -6.53
C GLU A 33 31.96 -3.15 -6.60
N TYR A 34 30.88 -3.05 -7.36
CA TYR A 34 30.11 -1.81 -7.49
C TYR A 34 29.47 -1.42 -6.17
N TYR A 35 28.88 -2.39 -5.46
CA TYR A 35 28.24 -2.14 -4.17
C TYR A 35 29.23 -1.59 -3.13
N ASN A 36 30.39 -2.23 -2.96
CA ASN A 36 31.35 -1.84 -1.95
C ASN A 36 32.13 -0.57 -2.32
N ASN A 37 32.56 -0.43 -3.58
CA ASN A 37 33.47 0.64 -4.00
C ASN A 37 32.76 1.91 -4.47
N VAL A 38 31.48 1.82 -4.85
CA VAL A 38 30.70 2.97 -5.33
C VAL A 38 29.53 3.28 -4.38
N ILE A 39 28.66 2.29 -4.13
CA ILE A 39 27.43 2.53 -3.37
C ILE A 39 27.74 2.83 -1.89
N LEU A 40 28.44 1.96 -1.19
CA LEU A 40 28.80 2.20 0.23
C LEU A 40 29.66 3.46 0.39
N LYS A 41 30.57 3.71 -0.54
CA LYS A 41 31.39 4.92 -0.53
C LYS A 41 30.54 6.19 -0.67
N TYR A 42 29.51 6.19 -1.54
CA TYR A 42 28.57 7.29 -1.63
C TYR A 42 27.93 7.61 -0.29
N PHE A 43 27.40 6.60 0.41
CA PHE A 43 26.77 6.80 1.71
C PHE A 43 27.77 7.31 2.78
N ASP A 44 28.97 6.77 2.80
CA ASP A 44 30.01 7.19 3.76
C ASP A 44 30.52 8.62 3.51
N GLU A 45 30.58 9.06 2.26
CA GLU A 45 31.11 10.39 1.90
C GLU A 45 30.00 11.46 1.84
N LYS A 46 28.81 11.12 1.32
CA LYS A 46 27.74 12.07 1.01
C LYS A 46 26.58 12.10 2.01
N CYS A 47 26.47 11.11 2.93
CA CYS A 47 25.33 10.98 3.83
C CYS A 47 25.76 10.94 5.31
N LYS A 48 26.77 11.75 5.66
CA LYS A 48 27.38 11.74 7.01
C LYS A 48 26.44 12.22 8.10
N ALA A 49 25.65 13.27 7.83
CA ALA A 49 24.69 13.79 8.79
C ALA A 49 23.54 12.79 9.02
N SER A 50 23.07 12.15 7.96
CA SER A 50 22.07 11.08 8.07
C SER A 50 22.58 9.91 8.92
N LYS A 51 23.83 9.47 8.69
CA LYS A 51 24.48 8.42 9.46
C LYS A 51 24.58 8.78 10.94
N ALA A 52 25.04 10.00 11.26
CA ALA A 52 25.16 10.48 12.64
C ALA A 52 23.82 10.49 13.37
N VAL A 53 22.74 10.99 12.73
CA VAL A 53 21.39 10.98 13.30
C VAL A 53 20.92 9.54 13.55
N TYR A 54 21.15 8.62 12.62
CA TYR A 54 20.76 7.22 12.80
C TYR A 54 21.51 6.54 13.95
N GLU A 55 22.83 6.75 14.05
CA GLU A 55 23.61 6.17 15.14
C GLU A 55 23.13 6.66 16.51
N GLU A 56 22.86 7.96 16.66
CA GLU A 56 22.28 8.53 17.87
C GLU A 56 20.85 8.01 18.13
N SER A 57 20.03 7.91 17.08
CA SER A 57 18.65 7.44 17.20
C SER A 57 18.53 6.04 17.79
N LYS A 58 19.51 5.16 17.57
CA LYS A 58 19.51 3.80 18.13
C LYS A 58 19.52 3.76 19.67
N GLU A 59 19.97 4.83 20.32
CA GLU A 59 19.95 4.92 21.78
C GLU A 59 18.55 5.19 22.34
N TYR A 60 17.66 5.82 21.55
CA TYR A 60 16.37 6.31 22.01
C TYR A 60 15.18 5.67 21.28
N ILE A 61 15.39 5.11 20.10
CA ILE A 61 14.34 4.59 19.22
C ILE A 61 14.63 3.11 18.91
N PRO A 62 13.68 2.20 19.16
CA PRO A 62 13.85 0.79 18.82
C PRO A 62 14.21 0.61 17.33
N GLY A 63 15.40 0.07 17.04
CA GLY A 63 15.93 -0.08 15.69
C GLY A 63 16.36 1.23 15.01
N GLY A 64 16.36 2.36 15.74
CA GLY A 64 16.81 3.67 15.25
C GLY A 64 15.81 4.41 14.36
N VAL A 65 14.60 3.86 14.12
CA VAL A 65 13.55 4.46 13.28
C VAL A 65 12.17 4.30 13.89
N GLN A 66 11.30 5.30 13.68
CA GLN A 66 9.91 5.24 14.16
C GLN A 66 8.96 4.55 13.15
N HIS A 67 9.37 4.43 11.89
CA HIS A 67 8.55 3.87 10.83
C HIS A 67 9.27 2.76 10.09
N ASN A 68 8.63 1.60 9.93
CA ASN A 68 9.22 0.43 9.27
C ASN A 68 9.71 0.71 7.84
N LEU A 69 9.05 1.61 7.10
CA LEU A 69 9.46 2.00 5.75
C LEU A 69 10.76 2.84 5.72
N ALA A 70 11.14 3.44 6.85
CA ALA A 70 12.36 4.24 6.95
C ALA A 70 13.62 3.37 7.00
N PHE A 71 13.49 2.08 7.32
CA PHE A 71 14.63 1.19 7.40
C PHE A 71 15.13 0.81 6.01
N ASN A 72 16.32 1.31 5.65
CA ASN A 72 16.98 1.07 4.38
C ASN A 72 18.46 0.75 4.59
N LYS A 73 19.08 0.07 3.62
CA LYS A 73 20.54 -0.16 3.61
C LYS A 73 21.27 1.03 2.96
N PRO A 74 22.50 1.27 3.40
CA PRO A 74 23.23 0.69 4.55
C PRO A 74 22.74 1.21 5.90
N PHE A 75 22.03 2.35 5.92
CA PHE A 75 21.36 2.96 7.06
C PHE A 75 20.20 3.86 6.59
N PRO A 76 19.21 4.14 7.45
CA PRO A 76 18.12 5.05 7.14
C PRO A 76 18.59 6.47 6.81
N MET A 77 18.04 7.07 5.77
CA MET A 77 18.35 8.44 5.39
C MET A 77 17.50 9.44 6.18
N CYS A 78 18.14 10.47 6.72
CA CYS A 78 17.48 11.55 7.44
C CYS A 78 17.05 12.64 6.45
N MET A 79 15.77 12.64 6.05
CA MET A 79 15.22 13.63 5.15
C MET A 79 14.96 14.96 5.88
N ALA A 80 15.38 16.05 5.27
CA ALA A 80 15.19 17.41 5.77
C ALA A 80 13.99 18.11 5.10
N ARG A 81 13.69 17.78 3.83
CA ARG A 81 12.64 18.43 3.05
C ARG A 81 12.10 17.51 1.96
N ALA A 82 10.81 17.68 1.66
CA ALA A 82 10.15 17.12 0.49
C ALA A 82 9.49 18.26 -0.28
N ASP A 83 9.63 18.29 -1.63
CA ASP A 83 9.09 19.38 -2.45
C ASP A 83 8.84 18.89 -3.89
N GLY A 84 7.61 18.96 -4.35
CA GLY A 84 7.19 18.45 -5.65
C GLY A 84 7.54 16.96 -5.82
N ALA A 85 8.38 16.67 -6.80
CA ALA A 85 8.85 15.32 -7.13
C ALA A 85 10.16 14.93 -6.39
N TYR A 86 10.64 15.74 -5.46
CA TYR A 86 11.96 15.56 -4.87
C TYR A 86 11.96 15.48 -3.36
N LEU A 87 12.89 14.65 -2.84
CA LEU A 87 13.31 14.63 -1.45
C LEU A 87 14.72 15.22 -1.33
N TYR A 88 14.99 15.82 -0.19
CA TYR A 88 16.31 16.35 0.15
C TYR A 88 16.70 15.84 1.54
N ASP A 89 17.87 15.23 1.65
CA ASP A 89 18.39 14.76 2.94
C ASP A 89 19.05 15.89 3.75
N LYS A 90 19.46 15.56 4.97
CA LYS A 90 20.13 16.50 5.87
C LYS A 90 21.53 16.89 5.39
N ASP A 91 22.10 16.13 4.48
CA ASP A 91 23.41 16.40 3.86
C ASP A 91 23.28 17.29 2.59
N GLY A 92 22.04 17.58 2.14
CA GLY A 92 21.74 18.41 0.97
C GLY A 92 21.66 17.64 -0.34
N ASN A 93 21.73 16.31 -0.33
CA ASN A 93 21.57 15.52 -1.53
C ASN A 93 20.10 15.52 -1.97
N GLN A 94 19.86 15.53 -3.30
CA GLN A 94 18.55 15.51 -3.92
C GLN A 94 18.24 14.13 -4.50
N TYR A 95 16.99 13.66 -4.30
CA TYR A 95 16.50 12.37 -4.76
C TYR A 95 15.16 12.54 -5.47
N ILE A 96 14.91 11.82 -6.56
CA ILE A 96 13.58 11.67 -7.14
C ILE A 96 12.74 10.79 -6.20
N ASP A 97 11.56 11.29 -5.82
CA ASP A 97 10.70 10.68 -4.81
C ASP A 97 9.65 9.74 -5.43
N PHE A 98 10.00 8.48 -5.59
CA PHE A 98 9.00 7.44 -5.92
C PHE A 98 8.48 6.70 -4.68
N LEU A 99 8.87 7.10 -3.46
CA LEU A 99 8.27 6.62 -2.23
C LEU A 99 6.95 7.34 -1.93
N GLN A 100 6.91 8.65 -2.18
CA GLN A 100 5.74 9.53 -1.98
C GLN A 100 5.05 9.32 -0.63
N ALA A 101 5.84 9.33 0.46
CA ALA A 101 5.38 9.08 1.82
C ALA A 101 4.59 7.75 1.99
N GLY A 102 4.79 6.79 1.08
CA GLY A 102 4.03 5.54 1.01
C GLY A 102 2.70 5.65 0.26
N GLY A 103 2.54 6.69 -0.57
CA GLY A 103 1.44 6.85 -1.51
C GLY A 103 0.47 8.04 -1.32
N PRO A 104 0.50 8.87 -0.25
CA PRO A 104 -0.49 9.93 -0.09
C PRO A 104 -0.25 11.19 -0.94
N THR A 105 0.94 11.42 -1.47
CA THR A 105 1.33 12.69 -2.09
C THR A 105 1.19 12.70 -3.63
N ILE A 106 0.04 12.26 -4.15
CA ILE A 106 -0.23 12.22 -5.61
C ILE A 106 -0.12 13.58 -6.30
N LEU A 107 -0.35 14.68 -5.59
CA LEU A 107 -0.18 16.05 -6.08
C LEU A 107 1.29 16.51 -6.09
N GLY A 108 2.20 15.69 -5.59
CA GLY A 108 3.56 16.06 -5.23
C GLY A 108 3.67 16.47 -3.76
N SER A 109 4.88 16.36 -3.23
CA SER A 109 5.17 16.68 -1.84
C SER A 109 5.06 18.18 -1.58
N ASN A 110 4.63 18.57 -0.38
CA ASN A 110 4.50 19.97 0.05
C ASN A 110 3.64 20.83 -0.90
N TYR A 111 2.56 20.27 -1.45
CA TYR A 111 1.71 20.94 -2.43
C TYR A 111 1.17 22.27 -1.90
N PRO A 112 1.41 23.42 -2.61
CA PRO A 112 1.22 24.76 -2.03
C PRO A 112 -0.19 25.02 -1.53
N VAL A 113 -1.22 24.65 -2.31
CA VAL A 113 -2.63 24.94 -1.95
C VAL A 113 -3.05 24.24 -0.64
N ILE A 114 -2.61 22.97 -0.44
CA ILE A 114 -2.90 22.25 0.81
C ILE A 114 -2.13 22.90 1.96
N ARG A 115 -0.84 23.16 1.77
CA ARG A 115 0.03 23.77 2.79
C ARG A 115 -0.52 25.11 3.26
N GLU A 116 -0.91 25.99 2.33
CA GLU A 116 -1.44 27.31 2.65
C GLU A 116 -2.75 27.23 3.45
N LYS A 117 -3.67 26.35 3.05
CA LYS A 117 -4.92 26.09 3.78
C LYS A 117 -4.69 25.53 5.19
N VAL A 118 -3.69 24.68 5.35
CA VAL A 118 -3.32 24.15 6.68
C VAL A 118 -2.70 25.24 7.54
N ILE A 119 -1.82 26.09 7.00
CA ILE A 119 -1.24 27.24 7.74
C ILE A 119 -2.33 28.23 8.17
N GLU A 120 -3.26 28.56 7.26
CA GLU A 120 -4.42 29.41 7.53
C GLU A 120 -5.24 28.83 8.70
N LEU A 121 -5.60 27.53 8.64
CA LEU A 121 -6.32 26.86 9.71
C LEU A 121 -5.57 26.89 11.05
N LEU A 122 -4.27 26.63 11.07
CA LEU A 122 -3.46 26.62 12.28
C LEU A 122 -3.39 28.00 12.94
N ASN A 123 -3.40 29.07 12.15
CA ASN A 123 -3.39 30.44 12.64
C ASN A 123 -4.74 30.86 13.23
N GLU A 124 -5.86 30.33 12.70
CA GLU A 124 -7.20 30.77 13.07
C GLU A 124 -7.88 29.85 14.10
N CYS A 125 -7.77 28.54 13.91
CA CYS A 125 -8.59 27.58 14.64
C CYS A 125 -7.86 26.89 15.79
N GLY A 126 -6.55 26.60 15.63
CA GLY A 126 -5.83 25.73 16.55
C GLY A 126 -6.40 24.29 16.60
N PRO A 127 -6.00 23.47 17.60
CA PRO A 127 -6.49 22.09 17.72
C PRO A 127 -7.89 22.05 18.36
N VAL A 128 -8.93 21.90 17.56
CA VAL A 128 -10.30 21.62 18.00
C VAL A 128 -10.56 20.12 17.87
N THR A 129 -10.42 19.39 18.95
CA THR A 129 -10.54 17.94 18.96
C THR A 129 -11.66 17.49 19.89
N GLY A 130 -12.47 16.51 19.46
CA GLY A 130 -13.60 15.98 20.23
C GLY A 130 -14.87 16.83 20.17
N LEU A 131 -14.88 17.89 19.38
CA LEU A 131 -16.04 18.71 19.06
C LEU A 131 -16.28 18.67 17.53
N LEU A 132 -17.51 19.00 17.11
CA LEU A 132 -17.86 19.06 15.69
C LEU A 132 -17.20 20.27 15.02
N HIS A 133 -16.53 20.05 13.91
CA HIS A 133 -15.98 21.08 13.03
C HIS A 133 -16.54 20.94 11.61
N GLU A 134 -16.74 22.04 10.92
CA GLU A 134 -17.35 22.06 9.58
C GLU A 134 -16.56 21.23 8.55
N SER A 135 -15.24 21.17 8.68
CA SER A 135 -14.37 20.38 7.78
C SER A 135 -14.71 18.89 7.74
N GLU A 136 -15.31 18.34 8.83
CA GLU A 136 -15.80 16.97 8.86
C GLU A 136 -16.94 16.75 7.84
N LEU A 137 -17.86 17.71 7.77
CA LEU A 137 -18.95 17.69 6.81
C LEU A 137 -18.45 17.91 5.38
N MET A 138 -17.47 18.82 5.20
CA MET A 138 -16.90 19.13 3.88
C MET A 138 -16.26 17.91 3.26
N ILE A 139 -15.40 17.20 3.98
CA ILE A 139 -14.73 15.99 3.46
C ILE A 139 -15.74 14.86 3.21
N ALA A 140 -16.70 14.65 4.07
CA ALA A 140 -17.71 13.61 3.89
C ALA A 140 -18.56 13.85 2.62
N LYS A 141 -18.96 15.09 2.35
CA LYS A 141 -19.66 15.48 1.13
C LYS A 141 -18.78 15.29 -0.13
N GLU A 142 -17.50 15.65 -0.05
CA GLU A 142 -16.60 15.52 -1.17
C GLU A 142 -16.32 14.06 -1.53
N ILE A 143 -16.19 13.18 -0.53
CA ILE A 143 -16.08 11.72 -0.75
C ILE A 143 -17.37 11.19 -1.40
N ASN A 144 -18.54 11.53 -0.84
CA ASN A 144 -19.82 11.09 -1.41
C ASN A 144 -20.04 11.55 -2.85
N LYS A 145 -19.60 12.77 -3.20
CA LYS A 145 -19.68 13.31 -4.57
C LYS A 145 -18.97 12.40 -5.59
N HIS A 146 -17.82 11.85 -5.24
CA HIS A 146 -17.02 11.02 -6.13
C HIS A 146 -17.29 9.52 -6.00
N MET A 147 -17.79 9.10 -4.85
CA MET A 147 -18.18 7.72 -4.52
C MET A 147 -19.57 7.70 -3.90
N PRO A 148 -20.68 7.79 -4.71
CA PRO A 148 -22.04 7.93 -4.19
C PRO A 148 -22.53 6.76 -3.32
N ASN A 149 -21.91 5.58 -3.45
CA ASN A 149 -22.17 4.44 -2.58
C ASN A 149 -21.62 4.62 -1.15
N VAL A 150 -20.74 5.59 -0.95
CA VAL A 150 -20.33 6.06 0.37
C VAL A 150 -21.34 7.10 0.84
N GLU A 151 -22.54 6.62 1.20
CA GLU A 151 -23.64 7.49 1.65
C GLU A 151 -23.33 8.17 3.00
N MET A 152 -22.55 7.51 3.84
CA MET A 152 -22.00 8.06 5.08
C MET A 152 -20.54 7.70 5.23
N PHE A 153 -19.77 8.63 5.78
CA PHE A 153 -18.33 8.48 6.03
C PHE A 153 -18.00 8.89 7.47
N ARG A 154 -17.11 8.14 8.11
CA ARG A 154 -16.52 8.49 9.39
C ARG A 154 -15.00 8.41 9.32
N MET A 155 -14.35 9.54 9.63
CA MET A 155 -12.89 9.63 9.66
C MET A 155 -12.32 9.00 10.93
N LEU A 156 -11.19 8.31 10.81
CA LEU A 156 -10.47 7.62 11.86
C LEU A 156 -8.97 7.95 11.77
N GLY A 157 -8.20 7.51 12.78
CA GLY A 157 -6.78 7.87 12.89
C GLY A 157 -5.85 7.18 11.88
N SER A 158 -6.23 6.02 11.34
CA SER A 158 -5.37 5.27 10.41
C SER A 158 -6.17 4.24 9.59
N GLY A 159 -5.56 3.74 8.51
CA GLY A 159 -6.11 2.62 7.74
C GLY A 159 -6.32 1.35 8.60
N THR A 160 -5.43 1.08 9.55
CA THR A 160 -5.59 -0.04 10.50
C THR A 160 -6.86 0.08 11.33
N GLU A 161 -7.10 1.25 11.93
CA GLU A 161 -8.34 1.51 12.68
C GLU A 161 -9.57 1.40 11.79
N SER A 162 -9.46 1.87 10.56
CA SER A 162 -10.54 1.83 9.56
C SER A 162 -10.91 0.38 9.19
N VAL A 163 -9.93 -0.48 8.98
CA VAL A 163 -10.15 -1.91 8.78
C VAL A 163 -10.81 -2.53 10.01
N MET A 164 -10.32 -2.25 11.22
CA MET A 164 -10.93 -2.77 12.46
C MET A 164 -12.41 -2.37 12.57
N ALA A 165 -12.73 -1.13 12.22
CA ALA A 165 -14.11 -0.63 12.20
C ALA A 165 -14.96 -1.36 11.17
N ALA A 166 -14.48 -1.49 9.93
CA ALA A 166 -15.19 -2.18 8.85
C ALA A 166 -15.51 -3.65 9.20
N LEU A 167 -14.56 -4.37 9.81
CA LEU A 167 -14.78 -5.74 10.25
C LEU A 167 -15.82 -5.86 11.38
N ARG A 168 -15.83 -4.90 12.32
CA ARG A 168 -16.88 -4.84 13.36
C ARG A 168 -18.24 -4.58 12.77
N ILE A 169 -18.35 -3.63 11.84
CA ILE A 169 -19.59 -3.33 11.13
C ILE A 169 -20.10 -4.58 10.40
N ALA A 170 -19.24 -5.26 9.63
CA ALA A 170 -19.63 -6.46 8.90
C ALA A 170 -20.17 -7.55 9.84
N ARG A 171 -19.52 -7.78 10.99
CA ARG A 171 -19.99 -8.76 11.98
C ARG A 171 -21.32 -8.39 12.61
N ILE A 172 -21.55 -7.12 12.93
CA ILE A 172 -22.82 -6.64 13.50
C ILE A 172 -23.93 -6.73 12.47
N ALA A 173 -23.69 -6.22 11.25
CA ALA A 173 -24.70 -6.16 10.19
C ALA A 173 -25.17 -7.55 9.75
N THR A 174 -24.28 -8.53 9.71
CA THR A 174 -24.60 -9.89 9.25
C THR A 174 -24.93 -10.87 10.37
N GLY A 175 -24.60 -10.55 11.62
CA GLY A 175 -24.66 -11.48 12.75
C GLY A 175 -23.64 -12.64 12.68
N LYS A 176 -22.73 -12.61 11.71
CA LYS A 176 -21.72 -13.64 11.44
C LYS A 176 -20.38 -13.23 12.04
N LYS A 177 -19.45 -14.19 12.19
CA LYS A 177 -18.16 -13.94 12.88
C LYS A 177 -16.95 -13.94 11.96
N ARG A 178 -16.94 -14.80 10.95
CA ARG A 178 -15.75 -15.06 10.14
C ARG A 178 -15.50 -13.95 9.11
N ILE A 179 -14.24 -13.66 8.87
CA ILE A 179 -13.77 -12.76 7.82
C ILE A 179 -12.89 -13.56 6.85
N ILE A 180 -12.97 -13.27 5.56
CA ILE A 180 -12.04 -13.79 4.56
C ILE A 180 -11.20 -12.62 4.07
N LYS A 181 -9.87 -12.78 4.08
CA LYS A 181 -8.92 -11.86 3.45
C LYS A 181 -8.23 -12.53 2.26
N ILE A 182 -7.72 -11.73 1.34
CA ILE A 182 -6.92 -12.24 0.22
C ILE A 182 -5.46 -12.36 0.68
N GLY A 183 -4.84 -13.50 0.45
CA GLY A 183 -3.47 -13.77 0.83
C GLY A 183 -2.47 -12.83 0.20
N GLY A 184 -1.51 -12.37 0.96
CA GLY A 184 -0.53 -11.37 0.58
C GLY A 184 -0.99 -9.93 0.78
N ALA A 185 -2.26 -9.69 1.12
CA ALA A 185 -2.79 -8.34 1.34
C ALA A 185 -2.33 -7.72 2.67
N TYR A 186 -2.15 -6.41 2.66
CA TYR A 186 -1.85 -5.61 3.84
C TYR A 186 -3.08 -4.80 4.26
N HIS A 187 -3.70 -5.19 5.36
CA HIS A 187 -4.88 -4.51 5.94
C HIS A 187 -4.58 -3.92 7.33
N GLY A 188 -3.36 -3.41 7.50
CA GLY A 188 -2.90 -2.88 8.79
C GLY A 188 -2.36 -3.97 9.72
N TRP A 189 -2.04 -3.57 10.94
CA TRP A 189 -1.32 -4.38 11.92
C TRP A 189 -2.17 -4.82 13.13
N SER A 190 -3.50 -4.82 13.00
CA SER A 190 -4.37 -5.35 14.04
C SER A 190 -4.20 -6.88 14.18
N ASP A 191 -4.38 -7.40 15.38
CA ASP A 191 -4.18 -8.82 15.74
C ASP A 191 -4.89 -9.80 14.80
N GLN A 192 -6.01 -9.41 14.22
CA GLN A 192 -6.77 -10.27 13.32
C GLN A 192 -6.32 -10.20 11.85
N MET A 193 -5.45 -9.21 11.48
CA MET A 193 -5.05 -8.95 10.10
C MET A 193 -3.55 -9.07 9.86
N VAL A 194 -2.70 -9.00 10.91
CA VAL A 194 -1.24 -8.93 10.82
C VAL A 194 -0.58 -10.29 10.55
N TYR A 195 -1.12 -11.06 9.62
CA TYR A 195 -0.52 -12.30 9.13
C TYR A 195 -0.86 -12.51 7.65
N GLY A 196 -0.08 -13.36 6.96
CA GLY A 196 -0.20 -13.52 5.51
C GLY A 196 0.07 -12.22 4.76
N LEU A 197 0.92 -11.35 5.33
CA LEU A 197 1.30 -10.08 4.71
C LEU A 197 2.32 -10.36 3.61
N LYS A 198 2.08 -9.76 2.42
CA LYS A 198 2.98 -9.84 1.28
C LYS A 198 3.14 -11.24 0.67
N ILE A 199 3.06 -12.31 1.46
CA ILE A 199 3.24 -13.69 1.01
C ILE A 199 2.01 -14.52 1.36
N PRO A 200 1.20 -14.94 0.37
CA PRO A 200 0.05 -15.80 0.60
C PRO A 200 0.43 -17.12 1.29
N GLY A 201 -0.40 -17.56 2.24
CA GLY A 201 -0.19 -18.81 2.97
C GLY A 201 0.84 -18.73 4.10
N SER A 202 1.39 -17.55 4.41
CA SER A 202 2.35 -17.37 5.51
C SER A 202 1.69 -17.36 6.91
N ARG A 203 0.39 -17.64 7.01
CA ARG A 203 -0.36 -17.69 8.27
C ARG A 203 0.30 -18.60 9.34
N ALA A 204 1.00 -19.65 8.93
CA ALA A 204 1.73 -20.54 9.83
C ALA A 204 2.88 -19.86 10.57
N LEU A 205 3.40 -18.76 10.03
CA LEU A 205 4.40 -17.90 10.64
C LEU A 205 3.78 -16.51 10.77
N LEU A 206 3.23 -16.22 11.94
CA LEU A 206 2.75 -14.89 12.26
C LEU A 206 3.91 -13.89 12.08
N GLU A 207 3.67 -12.83 11.38
CA GLU A 207 4.64 -11.76 11.17
C GLU A 207 4.85 -10.94 12.46
N SER A 208 3.98 -11.16 13.45
CA SER A 208 4.08 -10.60 14.78
C SER A 208 3.91 -11.70 15.84
N HIS A 209 4.79 -11.69 16.82
CA HIS A 209 4.65 -12.51 18.01
C HIS A 209 3.77 -11.80 19.07
N GLY A 210 3.26 -12.54 20.05
CA GLY A 210 2.46 -12.00 21.15
C GLY A 210 0.96 -11.87 20.86
N ILE A 211 0.48 -12.40 19.73
CA ILE A 211 -0.93 -12.40 19.37
C ILE A 211 -1.59 -13.70 19.82
N PRO A 212 -2.62 -13.65 20.71
CA PRO A 212 -3.36 -14.84 21.10
C PRO A 212 -4.10 -15.47 19.92
N GLY A 213 -4.17 -16.82 19.87
CA GLY A 213 -4.84 -17.55 18.79
C GLY A 213 -6.28 -17.10 18.54
N GLY A 214 -7.04 -16.84 19.62
CA GLY A 214 -8.42 -16.35 19.51
C GLY A 214 -8.61 -15.05 18.73
N CYS A 215 -7.56 -14.24 18.58
CA CYS A 215 -7.66 -12.98 17.83
C CYS A 215 -7.84 -13.20 16.32
N TYR A 216 -7.26 -14.27 15.76
CA TYR A 216 -7.26 -14.53 14.31
C TYR A 216 -7.95 -15.83 13.89
N GLU A 217 -8.47 -16.64 14.82
CA GLU A 217 -9.17 -17.89 14.52
C GLU A 217 -10.38 -17.72 13.59
N ALA A 218 -11.04 -16.56 13.66
CA ALA A 218 -12.19 -16.22 12.84
C ALA A 218 -11.81 -15.48 11.54
N THR A 219 -10.53 -15.49 11.15
CA THR A 219 -10.07 -14.91 9.90
C THR A 219 -9.49 -15.99 9.00
N ASP A 220 -10.03 -16.13 7.80
CA ASP A 220 -9.58 -17.07 6.78
C ASP A 220 -8.80 -16.36 5.71
N GLU A 221 -7.93 -17.09 5.01
CA GLU A 221 -7.13 -16.59 3.89
C GLU A 221 -7.39 -17.40 2.64
N VAL A 222 -7.57 -16.72 1.50
CA VAL A 222 -7.72 -17.35 0.18
C VAL A 222 -6.71 -16.74 -0.79
N ARG A 223 -6.32 -17.50 -1.82
CA ARG A 223 -5.39 -17.02 -2.85
C ARG A 223 -6.00 -15.88 -3.68
N PRO A 224 -5.18 -14.89 -4.09
CA PRO A 224 -5.61 -13.94 -5.13
C PRO A 224 -5.92 -14.68 -6.44
N ASN A 225 -6.84 -14.16 -7.22
CA ASN A 225 -7.30 -14.73 -8.50
C ASN A 225 -7.92 -16.16 -8.41
N ASP A 226 -8.29 -16.63 -7.23
CA ASP A 226 -8.86 -17.97 -7.04
C ASP A 226 -10.29 -17.89 -6.48
N LEU A 227 -11.25 -17.60 -7.36
CA LEU A 227 -12.67 -17.54 -7.01
C LEU A 227 -13.23 -18.91 -6.57
N THR A 228 -12.65 -20.02 -7.05
CA THR A 228 -13.03 -21.37 -6.62
C THR A 228 -12.66 -21.59 -5.15
N MET A 229 -11.43 -21.25 -4.76
CA MET A 229 -11.00 -21.34 -3.37
C MET A 229 -11.83 -20.42 -2.47
N LEU A 230 -12.17 -19.20 -2.95
CA LEU A 230 -13.03 -18.27 -2.22
C LEU A 230 -14.43 -18.88 -2.00
N GLU A 231 -15.03 -19.46 -3.05
CA GLU A 231 -16.35 -20.07 -2.91
C GLU A 231 -16.35 -21.28 -1.98
N ASP A 232 -15.33 -22.15 -2.07
CA ASP A 232 -15.20 -23.31 -1.19
C ASP A 232 -14.99 -22.88 0.29
N MET A 233 -14.25 -21.79 0.52
CA MET A 233 -14.10 -21.20 1.85
C MET A 233 -15.44 -20.65 2.37
N LEU A 234 -16.20 -19.95 1.54
CA LEU A 234 -17.53 -19.44 1.88
C LEU A 234 -18.49 -20.59 2.21
N LYS A 235 -18.52 -21.65 1.41
CA LYS A 235 -19.32 -22.87 1.66
C LYS A 235 -18.95 -23.51 3.00
N ARG A 236 -17.66 -23.72 3.26
CA ARG A 236 -17.17 -24.25 4.53
C ARG A 236 -17.64 -23.40 5.71
N ASN A 237 -17.54 -22.10 5.57
CA ASN A 237 -17.89 -21.15 6.63
C ASN A 237 -19.39 -21.12 6.94
N VAL A 238 -20.28 -21.51 6.02
CA VAL A 238 -21.71 -21.69 6.33
C VAL A 238 -21.90 -22.63 7.51
N LEU A 239 -21.13 -23.74 7.56
CA LEU A 239 -21.18 -24.71 8.65
C LEU A 239 -20.59 -24.18 9.97
N LEU A 240 -19.87 -23.07 9.93
CA LEU A 240 -19.20 -22.42 11.07
C LEU A 240 -19.88 -21.10 11.46
N GLY A 241 -21.13 -20.88 11.04
CA GLY A 241 -21.92 -19.67 11.33
C GLY A 241 -21.79 -18.54 10.31
N GLY A 242 -21.18 -18.81 9.16
CA GLY A 242 -21.12 -17.91 8.00
C GLY A 242 -19.96 -16.92 8.02
N THR A 243 -19.73 -16.31 6.85
CA THR A 243 -18.74 -15.24 6.64
C THR A 243 -19.41 -13.89 6.76
N ALA A 244 -18.93 -13.02 7.63
CA ALA A 244 -19.42 -11.66 7.82
C ALA A 244 -18.98 -10.73 6.68
N GLY A 245 -17.72 -10.85 6.23
CA GLY A 245 -17.21 -10.03 5.17
C GLY A 245 -15.99 -10.64 4.47
N VAL A 246 -15.80 -10.24 3.22
CA VAL A 246 -14.60 -10.49 2.41
C VAL A 246 -13.92 -9.15 2.18
N ILE A 247 -12.65 -9.01 2.61
CA ILE A 247 -11.87 -7.78 2.44
C ILE A 247 -10.85 -7.95 1.32
N VAL A 248 -10.79 -6.97 0.42
CA VAL A 248 -10.01 -7.02 -0.83
C VAL A 248 -9.27 -5.70 -1.05
N GLU A 249 -7.99 -5.75 -1.41
CA GLU A 249 -7.31 -4.65 -2.09
C GLU A 249 -7.65 -4.75 -3.60
N PRO A 250 -8.40 -3.81 -4.18
CA PRO A 250 -9.04 -4.02 -5.48
C PRO A 250 -8.08 -4.17 -6.67
N VAL A 251 -6.87 -3.60 -6.63
CA VAL A 251 -5.85 -3.77 -7.69
C VAL A 251 -4.99 -5.03 -7.49
N GLY A 252 -5.20 -5.71 -6.38
CA GLY A 252 -4.48 -6.91 -5.96
C GLY A 252 -3.70 -6.71 -4.65
N PRO A 253 -3.43 -7.82 -3.95
CA PRO A 253 -2.80 -7.81 -2.63
C PRO A 253 -1.49 -7.03 -2.60
N GLU A 254 -1.29 -6.33 -1.49
CA GLU A 254 -0.24 -5.36 -1.21
C GLU A 254 -0.12 -4.37 -2.37
N SER A 255 -1.29 -3.75 -2.63
CA SER A 255 -1.51 -2.70 -3.63
C SER A 255 -0.92 -3.00 -5.00
N GLY A 256 -1.32 -4.14 -5.53
CA GLY A 256 -1.02 -4.53 -6.89
C GLY A 256 0.32 -5.26 -7.08
N THR A 257 1.07 -5.56 -6.02
CA THR A 257 2.26 -6.44 -6.14
C THR A 257 1.90 -7.81 -6.74
N ARG A 258 0.66 -8.26 -6.52
CA ARG A 258 0.08 -9.43 -7.17
C ARG A 258 -1.20 -8.99 -7.89
N PRO A 259 -1.12 -8.52 -9.13
CA PRO A 259 -2.29 -7.98 -9.83
C PRO A 259 -3.38 -9.03 -9.98
N VAL A 260 -4.64 -8.60 -9.88
CA VAL A 260 -5.80 -9.45 -10.06
C VAL A 260 -6.38 -9.33 -11.48
N ALA A 261 -7.09 -10.37 -11.92
CA ALA A 261 -7.84 -10.31 -13.18
C ALA A 261 -8.88 -9.19 -13.13
N HIS A 262 -9.12 -8.54 -14.26
CA HIS A 262 -10.01 -7.37 -14.31
C HIS A 262 -11.43 -7.68 -13.80
N ASP A 263 -11.91 -8.90 -14.00
CA ASP A 263 -13.22 -9.39 -13.58
C ASP A 263 -13.24 -10.03 -12.18
N TYR A 264 -12.06 -10.17 -11.53
CA TYR A 264 -11.94 -10.81 -10.22
C TYR A 264 -12.81 -10.17 -9.16
N ASN A 265 -12.80 -8.83 -9.08
CA ASN A 265 -13.60 -8.10 -8.10
C ASN A 265 -15.10 -8.30 -8.32
N ALA A 266 -15.58 -8.38 -9.56
CA ALA A 266 -16.96 -8.70 -9.88
C ALA A 266 -17.33 -10.11 -9.44
N GLY A 267 -16.42 -11.08 -9.62
CA GLY A 267 -16.58 -12.44 -9.10
C GLY A 267 -16.68 -12.49 -7.57
N VAL A 268 -15.82 -11.74 -6.87
CA VAL A 268 -15.88 -11.61 -5.40
C VAL A 268 -17.23 -11.01 -4.97
N ARG A 269 -17.71 -9.95 -5.66
CA ARG A 269 -19.00 -9.33 -5.37
C ARG A 269 -20.14 -10.34 -5.51
N ALA A 270 -20.19 -11.07 -6.61
CA ALA A 270 -21.22 -12.09 -6.84
C ALA A 270 -21.20 -13.19 -5.76
N LEU A 271 -20.03 -13.62 -5.31
CA LEU A 271 -19.92 -14.59 -4.23
C LEU A 271 -20.34 -14.01 -2.89
N CYS A 272 -19.99 -12.77 -2.58
CA CYS A 272 -20.47 -12.07 -1.38
C CYS A 272 -22.01 -12.01 -1.35
N ASP A 273 -22.64 -11.64 -2.45
CA ASP A 273 -24.10 -11.59 -2.57
C ASP A 273 -24.72 -12.98 -2.38
N LYS A 274 -24.16 -13.99 -3.03
CA LYS A 274 -24.65 -15.37 -2.93
C LYS A 274 -24.64 -15.94 -1.49
N TYR A 275 -23.61 -15.60 -0.71
CA TYR A 275 -23.43 -16.12 0.64
C TYR A 275 -23.82 -15.13 1.75
N GLY A 276 -24.33 -13.94 1.38
CA GLY A 276 -24.74 -12.90 2.31
C GLY A 276 -23.57 -12.42 3.20
N ALA A 277 -22.40 -12.25 2.60
CA ALA A 277 -21.23 -11.60 3.21
C ALA A 277 -21.13 -10.16 2.71
N LEU A 278 -20.62 -9.24 3.52
CA LEU A 278 -20.33 -7.89 3.02
C LEU A 278 -19.00 -7.90 2.24
N MET A 279 -18.99 -7.20 1.09
CA MET A 279 -17.75 -6.90 0.37
C MET A 279 -17.13 -5.62 0.92
N ILE A 280 -15.87 -5.70 1.32
CA ILE A 280 -15.11 -4.57 1.87
C ILE A 280 -13.96 -4.27 0.92
N PHE A 281 -13.94 -3.10 0.29
CA PHE A 281 -12.77 -2.63 -0.46
C PHE A 281 -11.83 -1.88 0.46
N ASP A 282 -10.58 -2.33 0.50
CA ASP A 282 -9.48 -1.58 1.08
C ASP A 282 -8.90 -0.64 0.01
N GLU A 283 -9.38 0.57 0.03
CA GLU A 283 -8.96 1.66 -0.85
C GLU A 283 -7.93 2.59 -0.17
N VAL A 284 -7.24 2.10 0.84
CA VAL A 284 -6.20 2.89 1.55
C VAL A 284 -5.11 3.38 0.61
N VAL A 285 -4.75 2.58 -0.41
CA VAL A 285 -3.77 2.98 -1.43
C VAL A 285 -4.46 3.54 -2.69
N THR A 286 -5.53 2.91 -3.13
CA THR A 286 -6.15 3.15 -4.43
C THR A 286 -7.14 4.31 -4.45
N GLY A 287 -7.77 4.61 -3.31
CA GLY A 287 -8.74 5.70 -3.20
C GLY A 287 -8.13 7.05 -3.56
N PHE A 288 -8.73 7.75 -4.50
CA PHE A 288 -8.28 9.03 -5.06
C PHE A 288 -6.88 9.00 -5.72
N ARG A 289 -6.26 7.81 -5.83
CA ARG A 289 -4.98 7.64 -6.53
C ARG A 289 -5.17 7.07 -7.93
N VAL A 290 -5.87 5.95 -8.06
CA VAL A 290 -6.06 5.31 -9.37
C VAL A 290 -7.19 5.95 -10.17
N ALA A 291 -8.17 6.50 -9.49
CA ALA A 291 -9.21 7.35 -10.07
C ALA A 291 -9.86 8.17 -8.94
N LEU A 292 -10.55 9.26 -9.29
CA LEU A 292 -11.34 10.05 -8.34
C LEU A 292 -12.45 9.22 -7.66
N SER A 293 -13.03 8.31 -8.41
CA SER A 293 -14.01 7.33 -7.91
C SER A 293 -13.36 6.09 -7.26
N GLY A 294 -12.06 6.11 -7.00
CA GLY A 294 -11.30 4.96 -6.49
C GLY A 294 -11.22 3.79 -7.48
N ALA A 295 -10.66 2.69 -7.04
CA ALA A 295 -10.62 1.46 -7.83
C ALA A 295 -12.04 0.89 -8.04
N GLN A 296 -12.96 1.11 -7.11
CA GLN A 296 -14.37 0.72 -7.27
C GLN A 296 -14.99 1.33 -8.53
N GLY A 297 -14.72 2.59 -8.83
CA GLY A 297 -15.19 3.23 -10.05
C GLY A 297 -14.49 2.70 -11.30
N TYR A 298 -13.18 2.41 -11.22
CA TYR A 298 -12.44 1.81 -12.33
C TYR A 298 -12.97 0.44 -12.72
N PHE A 299 -13.20 -0.46 -11.76
CA PHE A 299 -13.71 -1.81 -12.01
C PHE A 299 -15.24 -1.87 -12.20
N GLY A 300 -15.96 -0.79 -11.90
CA GLY A 300 -17.43 -0.79 -11.91
C GLY A 300 -18.04 -1.71 -10.85
N VAL A 301 -17.34 -1.94 -9.75
CA VAL A 301 -17.78 -2.84 -8.67
C VAL A 301 -18.03 -2.03 -7.40
N VAL A 302 -19.25 -2.11 -6.88
CA VAL A 302 -19.67 -1.38 -5.68
C VAL A 302 -19.54 -2.27 -4.45
N PRO A 303 -18.61 -1.96 -3.52
CA PRO A 303 -18.52 -2.65 -2.24
C PRO A 303 -19.63 -2.18 -1.28
N ASP A 304 -19.87 -2.97 -0.22
CA ASP A 304 -20.76 -2.56 0.87
C ASP A 304 -20.09 -1.55 1.80
N LEU A 305 -18.79 -1.71 2.02
CA LEU A 305 -17.95 -0.83 2.82
C LEU A 305 -16.66 -0.50 2.07
N THR A 306 -16.22 0.74 2.19
CA THR A 306 -14.92 1.21 1.68
C THR A 306 -14.06 1.70 2.84
N VAL A 307 -12.84 1.21 2.91
CA VAL A 307 -11.81 1.65 3.86
C VAL A 307 -10.89 2.65 3.18
N PHE A 308 -10.66 3.78 3.83
CA PHE A 308 -9.82 4.87 3.34
C PHE A 308 -8.60 5.09 4.23
N GLY A 309 -7.57 5.66 3.63
CA GLY A 309 -6.35 6.09 4.31
C GLY A 309 -5.57 7.10 3.46
N LYS A 310 -4.34 7.38 3.86
CA LYS A 310 -3.36 8.14 3.05
C LYS A 310 -3.93 9.45 2.46
N ILE A 311 -4.34 9.47 1.19
CA ILE A 311 -4.84 10.64 0.47
C ILE A 311 -6.05 11.29 1.18
N VAL A 312 -6.85 10.52 1.91
CA VAL A 312 -8.01 11.04 2.64
C VAL A 312 -7.67 12.14 3.66
N ALA A 313 -6.39 12.27 4.03
CA ALA A 313 -5.89 13.38 4.84
C ALA A 313 -4.83 14.22 4.10
N GLY A 314 -4.76 14.16 2.77
CA GLY A 314 -3.86 14.99 1.96
C GLY A 314 -2.37 14.84 2.28
N GLY A 315 -1.93 13.71 2.83
CA GLY A 315 -0.56 13.49 3.29
C GLY A 315 -0.30 13.96 4.73
N TYR A 316 -1.31 14.47 5.44
CA TYR A 316 -1.23 14.88 6.84
C TYR A 316 -1.62 13.74 7.80
N PRO A 317 -1.33 13.87 9.12
CA PRO A 317 -1.64 12.86 10.13
C PRO A 317 -3.12 12.47 10.23
N SER A 318 -3.43 11.38 10.95
CA SER A 318 -4.79 10.87 11.16
C SER A 318 -5.53 10.56 9.86
N ALA A 319 -4.87 9.81 9.00
CA ALA A 319 -5.33 9.46 7.67
C ALA A 319 -6.04 8.09 7.67
N GLY A 320 -7.29 8.06 8.09
CA GLY A 320 -8.14 6.87 8.02
C GLY A 320 -9.60 7.20 7.91
N GLY A 321 -10.42 6.24 7.51
CA GLY A 321 -11.85 6.37 7.50
C GLY A 321 -12.57 5.15 6.95
N VAL A 322 -13.85 5.03 7.29
CA VAL A 322 -14.76 4.03 6.74
C VAL A 322 -16.01 4.71 6.23
N GLY A 323 -16.43 4.30 5.07
CA GLY A 323 -17.69 4.72 4.49
C GLY A 323 -18.41 3.57 3.80
N GLY A 324 -19.68 3.79 3.47
CA GLY A 324 -20.51 2.82 2.80
C GLY A 324 -21.99 3.19 2.87
N LYS A 325 -22.85 2.22 2.58
CA LYS A 325 -24.30 2.41 2.68
C LYS A 325 -24.69 2.87 4.08
N LYS A 326 -25.68 3.75 4.14
CA LYS A 326 -26.18 4.33 5.39
C LYS A 326 -26.54 3.28 6.44
N GLU A 327 -27.19 2.20 6.03
CA GLU A 327 -27.58 1.11 6.94
C GLU A 327 -26.41 0.47 7.68
N TYR A 328 -25.22 0.40 7.06
CA TYR A 328 -24.00 -0.13 7.68
C TYR A 328 -23.22 0.94 8.41
N ALA A 329 -23.00 2.10 7.77
CA ALA A 329 -22.20 3.16 8.34
C ALA A 329 -22.80 3.75 9.64
N GLN A 330 -24.14 3.76 9.77
CA GLN A 330 -24.82 4.16 11.00
C GLN A 330 -24.48 3.31 12.22
N LEU A 331 -23.99 2.09 12.05
CA LEU A 331 -23.52 1.27 13.17
C LEU A 331 -22.31 1.87 13.91
N MET A 332 -21.65 2.87 13.30
CA MET A 332 -20.58 3.66 13.95
C MET A 332 -21.10 4.96 14.61
N ALA A 333 -22.38 5.22 14.62
CA ALA A 333 -22.91 6.48 15.16
C ALA A 333 -22.47 6.71 16.60
N ALA A 334 -22.14 7.98 16.92
CA ALA A 334 -21.84 8.40 18.27
C ALA A 334 -23.12 8.45 19.13
N GLY A 335 -22.96 8.33 20.45
CA GLY A 335 -24.05 8.40 21.40
C GLY A 335 -24.66 7.05 21.78
N LEU A 336 -25.45 7.04 22.85
CA LEU A 336 -26.09 5.85 23.42
C LEU A 336 -27.55 5.64 22.94
N ALA A 337 -28.10 6.63 22.23
CA ALA A 337 -29.52 6.70 21.94
C ALA A 337 -30.03 5.66 20.92
N THR A 338 -29.15 4.85 20.33
CA THR A 338 -29.58 3.93 19.25
C THR A 338 -30.20 2.64 19.76
N GLY A 339 -30.06 2.31 21.03
CA GLY A 339 -30.59 1.05 21.64
C GLY A 339 -30.17 -0.24 20.92
N LYS A 340 -29.32 -0.13 19.92
CA LYS A 340 -28.89 -1.21 19.01
C LYS A 340 -27.43 -1.55 19.23
N HIS A 341 -27.02 -2.73 18.77
CA HIS A 341 -25.60 -3.09 18.71
C HIS A 341 -24.85 -2.06 17.85
N ARG A 342 -23.71 -1.57 18.34
CA ARG A 342 -22.88 -0.60 17.62
C ARG A 342 -21.43 -1.05 17.51
N ALA A 343 -20.78 -0.69 16.43
CA ALA A 343 -19.34 -0.76 16.29
C ALA A 343 -18.74 0.46 17.03
N TYR A 344 -18.24 0.25 18.25
CA TYR A 344 -17.51 1.33 18.93
C TYR A 344 -16.20 1.61 18.20
N VAL A 345 -16.04 2.83 17.75
CA VAL A 345 -14.85 3.36 17.09
C VAL A 345 -14.45 4.67 17.76
N GLY A 346 -13.18 5.02 17.73
CA GLY A 346 -12.67 6.23 18.36
C GLY A 346 -11.23 6.50 18.02
N GLY A 347 -10.67 7.44 18.70
CA GLY A 347 -9.33 7.96 18.55
C GLY A 347 -9.38 9.44 18.90
N THR A 348 -8.58 9.89 19.87
CA THR A 348 -8.63 11.28 20.36
C THR A 348 -8.45 12.30 19.23
N LEU A 349 -7.60 12.00 18.25
CA LEU A 349 -7.29 12.89 17.14
C LEU A 349 -8.04 12.54 15.84
N ALA A 350 -8.95 11.57 15.87
CA ALA A 350 -9.76 11.23 14.70
C ALA A 350 -10.67 12.42 14.32
N ALA A 351 -10.80 12.65 13.00
CA ALA A 351 -11.60 13.75 12.44
C ALA A 351 -11.20 15.15 12.95
N ASN A 352 -9.93 15.35 13.28
CA ASN A 352 -9.45 16.69 13.64
C ASN A 352 -9.52 17.65 12.43
N PRO A 353 -9.69 18.97 12.65
CA PRO A 353 -9.86 19.94 11.58
C PRO A 353 -8.73 19.95 10.55
N LEU A 354 -7.47 19.77 11.00
CA LEU A 354 -6.30 19.77 10.11
C LEU A 354 -6.39 18.64 9.08
N SER A 355 -6.62 17.41 9.52
CA SER A 355 -6.69 16.24 8.64
C SER A 355 -7.91 16.31 7.71
N CYS A 356 -9.07 16.77 8.24
CA CYS A 356 -10.28 16.91 7.44
C CYS A 356 -10.13 17.98 6.36
N LEU A 357 -9.58 19.16 6.70
CA LEU A 357 -9.38 20.24 5.74
C LEU A 357 -8.32 19.90 4.70
N ALA A 358 -7.20 19.29 5.13
CA ALA A 358 -6.16 18.87 4.21
C ALA A 358 -6.67 17.82 3.22
N GLY A 359 -7.42 16.82 3.70
CA GLY A 359 -8.03 15.78 2.84
C GLY A 359 -9.07 16.35 1.88
N TYR A 360 -9.97 17.21 2.37
CA TYR A 360 -10.94 17.91 1.53
C TYR A 360 -10.25 18.72 0.42
N THR A 361 -9.24 19.50 0.79
CA THR A 361 -8.47 20.31 -0.17
C THR A 361 -7.75 19.44 -1.18
N ALA A 362 -7.14 18.33 -0.72
CA ALA A 362 -6.43 17.41 -1.60
C ALA A 362 -7.37 16.78 -2.64
N ILE A 363 -8.54 16.28 -2.24
CA ILE A 363 -9.50 15.65 -3.16
C ILE A 363 -9.98 16.66 -4.21
N ARG A 364 -10.27 17.89 -3.81
CA ARG A 364 -10.65 18.96 -4.74
C ARG A 364 -9.54 19.35 -5.71
N GLU A 365 -8.30 19.40 -5.23
CA GLU A 365 -7.16 19.69 -6.11
C GLU A 365 -6.88 18.52 -7.06
N ILE A 366 -7.03 17.28 -6.63
CA ILE A 366 -6.95 16.09 -7.50
C ILE A 366 -7.99 16.18 -8.63
N GLU A 367 -9.24 16.56 -8.30
CA GLU A 367 -10.29 16.79 -9.29
C GLU A 367 -9.93 17.91 -10.26
N ARG A 368 -9.56 19.08 -9.72
CA ARG A 368 -9.28 20.30 -10.50
C ARG A 368 -8.13 20.13 -11.49
N THR A 369 -7.11 19.37 -11.08
CA THR A 369 -5.87 19.23 -11.86
C THR A 369 -5.83 17.95 -12.71
N ASN A 370 -6.80 17.06 -12.59
CA ASN A 370 -6.76 15.72 -13.18
C ASN A 370 -5.53 14.90 -12.73
N ALA A 371 -5.15 15.03 -11.45
CA ALA A 371 -3.91 14.47 -10.92
C ALA A 371 -3.78 12.96 -11.09
N CYS A 372 -4.89 12.19 -10.98
CA CYS A 372 -4.84 10.74 -11.20
C CYS A 372 -4.38 10.40 -12.62
N GLU A 373 -4.93 11.09 -13.63
CA GLU A 373 -4.59 10.87 -15.04
C GLU A 373 -3.15 11.28 -15.34
N ILE A 374 -2.71 12.44 -14.83
CA ILE A 374 -1.33 12.92 -15.03
C ILE A 374 -0.34 11.95 -14.39
N ALA A 375 -0.55 11.61 -13.13
CA ALA A 375 0.31 10.66 -12.42
C ALA A 375 0.31 9.28 -13.08
N GLY A 376 -0.83 8.81 -13.59
CA GLY A 376 -0.95 7.56 -14.32
C GLY A 376 -0.14 7.54 -15.61
N LYS A 377 -0.20 8.62 -16.42
CA LYS A 377 0.62 8.76 -17.64
C LYS A 377 2.12 8.72 -17.33
N MET A 378 2.54 9.32 -16.22
CA MET A 378 3.95 9.25 -15.79
C MET A 378 4.32 7.84 -15.32
N GLY A 379 3.38 7.14 -14.68
CA GLY A 379 3.54 5.71 -14.34
C GLY A 379 3.69 4.83 -15.57
N ASP A 380 2.89 5.05 -16.60
CA ASP A 380 3.00 4.32 -17.88
C ASP A 380 4.37 4.59 -18.55
N ARG A 381 4.79 5.86 -18.63
CA ARG A 381 6.10 6.24 -19.19
C ARG A 381 7.26 5.59 -18.43
N LEU A 382 7.22 5.62 -17.10
CA LEU A 382 8.25 5.00 -16.26
C LEU A 382 8.27 3.48 -16.47
N CYS A 383 7.13 2.83 -16.47
CA CYS A 383 7.01 1.38 -16.67
C CYS A 383 7.53 0.94 -18.03
N ASP A 384 7.14 1.65 -19.10
CA ASP A 384 7.58 1.32 -20.46
C ASP A 384 9.08 1.55 -20.64
N GLY A 385 9.63 2.63 -20.07
CA GLY A 385 11.07 2.88 -20.05
C GLY A 385 11.84 1.82 -19.27
N LEU A 386 11.33 1.39 -18.11
CA LEU A 386 11.92 0.29 -17.36
C LEU A 386 11.90 -1.01 -18.16
N LYS A 387 10.78 -1.38 -18.81
CA LYS A 387 10.69 -2.57 -19.68
C LYS A 387 11.76 -2.52 -20.78
N ALA A 388 11.91 -1.38 -21.44
CA ALA A 388 12.92 -1.20 -22.49
C ALA A 388 14.36 -1.38 -21.98
N LEU A 389 14.67 -0.82 -20.80
CA LEU A 389 15.98 -1.00 -20.17
C LEU A 389 16.23 -2.47 -19.76
N LEU A 390 15.22 -3.15 -19.23
CA LEU A 390 15.33 -4.57 -18.88
C LEU A 390 15.64 -5.44 -20.10
N ASP A 391 14.99 -5.16 -21.22
CA ASP A 391 15.24 -5.87 -22.50
C ASP A 391 16.64 -5.54 -23.04
N GLN A 392 17.05 -4.27 -23.01
CA GLN A 392 18.37 -3.80 -23.45
C GLN A 392 19.51 -4.50 -22.71
N TYR A 393 19.38 -4.67 -21.41
CA TYR A 393 20.41 -5.29 -20.56
C TYR A 393 20.20 -6.79 -20.32
N GLY A 394 19.16 -7.39 -20.90
CA GLY A 394 18.83 -8.81 -20.74
C GLY A 394 18.54 -9.22 -19.31
N LEU A 395 17.93 -8.32 -18.52
CA LEU A 395 17.65 -8.54 -17.08
C LEU A 395 16.33 -9.30 -16.91
N PRO A 396 16.28 -10.32 -16.05
CA PRO A 396 15.05 -11.12 -15.86
C PRO A 396 14.00 -10.44 -14.97
N PHE A 397 14.19 -9.18 -14.65
CA PHE A 397 13.29 -8.41 -13.78
C PHE A 397 11.92 -8.23 -14.42
N VAL A 398 10.91 -7.92 -13.59
CA VAL A 398 9.55 -7.74 -14.05
C VAL A 398 9.07 -6.31 -13.71
N ALA A 399 8.80 -5.52 -14.73
CA ALA A 399 8.19 -4.20 -14.60
C ALA A 399 6.74 -4.24 -15.09
N TYR A 400 5.81 -3.66 -14.30
CA TYR A 400 4.39 -3.51 -14.62
C TYR A 400 3.79 -2.37 -13.78
N ASN A 401 2.59 -1.91 -14.12
CA ASN A 401 1.94 -0.84 -13.35
C ASN A 401 0.41 -0.93 -13.34
N GLN A 402 -0.18 -0.29 -12.36
CA GLN A 402 -1.60 0.06 -12.31
C GLN A 402 -1.70 1.58 -12.21
N GLY A 403 -1.64 2.24 -13.37
CA GLY A 403 -1.55 3.69 -13.44
C GLY A 403 -0.30 4.22 -12.71
N SER A 404 -0.49 5.06 -11.70
CA SER A 404 0.59 5.68 -10.92
C SER A 404 1.25 4.76 -9.87
N ILE A 405 0.88 3.48 -9.83
CA ILE A 405 1.51 2.47 -8.98
C ILE A 405 2.36 1.59 -9.89
N VAL A 406 3.66 1.79 -9.88
CA VAL A 406 4.62 1.06 -10.72
C VAL A 406 5.40 0.07 -9.87
N HIS A 407 5.66 -1.09 -10.42
CA HIS A 407 6.42 -2.16 -9.79
C HIS A 407 7.64 -2.51 -10.60
N LEU A 408 8.76 -2.76 -9.91
CA LEU A 408 10.01 -3.26 -10.47
C LEU A 408 10.52 -4.39 -9.59
N GLU A 409 10.13 -5.62 -9.89
CA GLU A 409 10.50 -6.79 -9.12
C GLU A 409 11.80 -7.41 -9.65
N CYS A 410 12.85 -7.34 -8.82
CA CYS A 410 14.19 -7.77 -9.20
C CYS A 410 14.55 -9.17 -8.70
N THR A 411 14.10 -9.54 -7.51
CA THR A 411 14.60 -10.74 -6.81
C THR A 411 13.56 -11.84 -6.61
N GLY A 412 12.27 -11.51 -6.77
CA GLY A 412 11.17 -12.40 -6.46
C GLY A 412 10.99 -12.68 -4.95
N ALA A 413 11.59 -11.85 -4.07
CA ALA A 413 11.46 -12.02 -2.63
C ALA A 413 10.00 -12.03 -2.16
N MET A 414 9.16 -11.23 -2.81
CA MET A 414 7.74 -11.08 -2.51
C MET A 414 6.84 -12.03 -3.34
N SER A 415 7.42 -12.91 -4.17
CA SER A 415 6.65 -13.71 -5.15
C SER A 415 6.40 -15.15 -4.70
N PHE A 416 6.82 -15.53 -3.48
CA PHE A 416 6.51 -16.83 -2.90
C PHE A 416 5.01 -16.94 -2.58
N ASP A 417 4.46 -18.16 -2.71
CA ASP A 417 3.08 -18.49 -2.39
C ASP A 417 3.00 -19.87 -1.72
N PHE A 418 2.54 -19.91 -0.49
CA PHE A 418 2.37 -21.13 0.30
C PHE A 418 0.90 -21.52 0.52
N SER A 419 -0.04 -20.78 -0.03
CA SER A 419 -1.48 -20.97 0.17
C SER A 419 -2.03 -22.29 -0.41
N SER A 420 -1.30 -22.89 -1.37
CA SER A 420 -1.67 -24.20 -1.94
C SER A 420 -1.31 -25.39 -1.07
N MET A 421 -0.57 -25.18 0.02
CA MET A 421 -0.13 -26.23 0.94
C MET A 421 -1.08 -26.36 2.12
N SER A 422 -1.22 -27.58 2.67
CA SER A 422 -1.85 -27.74 3.99
C SER A 422 -1.03 -26.96 5.03
N PHE A 423 -1.66 -26.59 6.15
CA PHE A 423 -0.99 -25.84 7.22
C PHE A 423 0.39 -26.41 7.61
N ALA A 424 0.48 -27.73 7.82
CA ALA A 424 1.74 -28.39 8.15
C ALA A 424 2.78 -28.30 7.00
N LYS A 425 2.35 -28.49 5.75
CA LYS A 425 3.24 -28.37 4.58
C LYS A 425 3.65 -26.93 4.32
N SER A 426 2.77 -25.96 4.58
CA SER A 426 3.12 -24.52 4.48
C SER A 426 4.18 -24.15 5.50
N ALA A 427 4.08 -24.61 6.74
CA ALA A 427 5.08 -24.37 7.77
C ALA A 427 6.43 -25.00 7.41
N VAL A 428 6.44 -26.26 6.96
CA VAL A 428 7.65 -26.95 6.49
C VAL A 428 8.23 -26.28 5.25
N GLY A 429 7.39 -25.91 4.28
CA GLY A 429 7.81 -25.20 3.07
C GLY A 429 8.46 -23.86 3.41
N LEU A 430 7.86 -23.10 4.34
CA LEU A 430 8.40 -21.81 4.75
C LEU A 430 9.73 -21.97 5.51
N LEU A 431 9.86 -22.96 6.39
CA LEU A 431 11.13 -23.27 7.07
C LEU A 431 12.21 -23.65 6.04
N LYS A 432 11.88 -24.49 5.05
CA LYS A 432 12.79 -24.91 3.99
C LYS A 432 13.23 -23.75 3.09
N HIS A 433 12.35 -22.78 2.85
CA HIS A 433 12.63 -21.62 1.98
C HIS A 433 13.04 -20.35 2.74
N LYS A 434 13.05 -20.38 4.06
CA LYS A 434 13.32 -19.22 4.91
C LYS A 434 14.66 -18.54 4.55
N ASP A 435 15.73 -19.30 4.48
CA ASP A 435 17.05 -18.76 4.19
C ASP A 435 17.13 -18.15 2.79
N MET A 436 16.48 -18.81 1.82
CA MET A 436 16.39 -18.29 0.44
C MET A 436 15.59 -16.97 0.39
N MET A 437 14.51 -16.87 1.16
CA MET A 437 13.73 -15.62 1.26
C MET A 437 14.56 -14.48 1.86
N TYR A 438 15.34 -14.76 2.91
CA TYR A 438 16.23 -13.75 3.51
C TYR A 438 17.31 -13.29 2.52
N VAL A 439 17.95 -14.21 1.80
CA VAL A 439 18.95 -13.87 0.78
C VAL A 439 18.34 -13.00 -0.33
N ARG A 440 17.13 -13.33 -0.80
CA ARG A 440 16.43 -12.55 -1.82
C ARG A 440 16.00 -11.17 -1.32
N LYS A 441 15.55 -11.09 -0.06
CA LYS A 441 15.23 -9.81 0.58
C LYS A 441 16.48 -8.94 0.75
N ASP A 442 17.59 -9.52 1.19
CA ASP A 442 18.89 -8.83 1.30
C ASP A 442 19.31 -8.23 -0.04
N SER A 443 19.23 -9.02 -1.12
CA SER A 443 19.53 -8.56 -2.48
C SER A 443 18.57 -7.45 -2.95
N MET A 444 17.28 -7.51 -2.61
CA MET A 444 16.32 -6.45 -2.90
C MET A 444 16.69 -5.14 -2.18
N GLU A 445 17.11 -5.23 -0.91
CA GLU A 445 17.58 -4.08 -0.15
C GLU A 445 18.89 -3.49 -0.71
N ARG A 446 19.80 -4.33 -1.22
CA ARG A 446 21.03 -3.88 -1.92
C ARG A 446 20.68 -3.13 -3.22
N MET A 447 19.70 -3.62 -3.99
CA MET A 447 19.21 -2.91 -5.18
C MET A 447 18.60 -1.56 -4.79
N GLY A 448 17.78 -1.51 -3.73
CA GLY A 448 17.25 -0.27 -3.19
C GLY A 448 18.31 0.73 -2.77
N ALA A 449 19.40 0.28 -2.14
CA ALA A 449 20.55 1.11 -1.80
C ALA A 449 21.25 1.65 -3.06
N ALA A 450 21.37 0.82 -4.10
CA ALA A 450 21.98 1.25 -5.36
C ALA A 450 21.10 2.32 -6.07
N TYR A 451 19.78 2.17 -6.07
CA TYR A 451 18.88 3.22 -6.58
C TYR A 451 19.04 4.51 -5.81
N MET A 452 19.07 4.43 -4.46
CA MET A 452 19.20 5.60 -3.60
C MET A 452 20.54 6.33 -3.81
N ALA A 453 21.64 5.61 -3.92
CA ALA A 453 22.96 6.22 -4.20
C ALA A 453 23.01 6.87 -5.60
N ASN A 454 22.14 6.45 -6.51
CA ASN A 454 21.94 7.10 -7.82
C ASN A 454 20.80 8.14 -7.81
N GLY A 455 20.34 8.56 -6.63
CA GLY A 455 19.37 9.64 -6.48
C GLY A 455 17.92 9.25 -6.71
N ILE A 456 17.53 8.00 -6.47
CA ILE A 456 16.13 7.52 -6.59
C ILE A 456 15.71 6.88 -5.26
N VAL A 457 14.62 7.37 -4.68
CA VAL A 457 13.99 6.76 -3.50
C VAL A 457 12.78 5.94 -3.92
N THR A 458 12.78 4.66 -3.54
CA THR A 458 11.69 3.71 -3.84
C THR A 458 11.07 3.16 -2.57
N LEU A 459 9.88 2.56 -2.66
CA LEU A 459 9.32 1.79 -1.55
C LEU A 459 9.94 0.39 -1.55
N ALA A 460 10.76 0.11 -0.54
CA ALA A 460 11.38 -1.19 -0.31
C ALA A 460 12.14 -1.78 -1.53
N GLY A 461 12.66 -0.92 -2.41
CA GLY A 461 13.44 -1.35 -3.58
C GLY A 461 12.62 -1.94 -4.75
N SER A 462 11.29 -1.98 -4.65
CA SER A 462 10.46 -2.66 -5.68
C SER A 462 9.24 -1.87 -6.14
N ARG A 463 8.65 -1.01 -5.32
CA ARG A 463 7.47 -0.22 -5.70
C ARG A 463 7.81 1.24 -5.86
N LEU A 464 7.22 1.85 -6.88
CA LEU A 464 7.40 3.24 -7.24
C LEU A 464 6.02 3.89 -7.43
N TYR A 465 5.80 5.04 -6.78
CA TYR A 465 4.62 5.85 -7.00
C TYR A 465 4.99 7.06 -7.83
N THR A 466 4.23 7.32 -8.89
CA THR A 466 4.31 8.59 -9.62
C THR A 466 3.25 9.57 -9.13
N SER A 467 3.51 10.85 -9.32
CA SER A 467 2.66 11.97 -8.90
C SER A 467 2.39 12.94 -10.07
N MET A 468 1.53 13.88 -9.84
CA MET A 468 1.31 14.99 -10.77
C MET A 468 2.56 15.90 -10.91
N ALA A 469 3.44 15.90 -9.92
CA ALA A 469 4.67 16.71 -9.95
C ALA A 469 5.78 16.08 -10.80
N ASP A 470 5.67 14.80 -11.15
CA ASP A 470 6.59 14.16 -12.07
C ASP A 470 6.32 14.66 -13.51
N THR A 471 7.34 15.19 -14.17
CA THR A 471 7.28 15.57 -15.57
C THR A 471 7.91 14.50 -16.45
N PRO A 472 7.67 14.50 -17.78
CA PRO A 472 8.39 13.60 -18.68
C PRO A 472 9.91 13.66 -18.52
N GLU A 473 10.47 14.84 -18.29
CA GLU A 473 11.91 15.06 -18.12
C GLU A 473 12.42 14.41 -16.82
N ILE A 474 11.65 14.51 -15.74
CA ILE A 474 11.98 13.86 -14.46
C ILE A 474 11.93 12.33 -14.60
N ILE A 475 10.95 11.80 -15.34
CA ILE A 475 10.87 10.37 -15.60
C ILE A 475 12.05 9.90 -16.48
N ASP A 476 12.42 10.68 -17.51
CA ASP A 476 13.58 10.34 -18.35
C ASP A 476 14.89 10.41 -17.55
N GLU A 477 15.04 11.39 -16.67
CA GLU A 477 16.15 11.45 -15.73
C GLU A 477 16.19 10.22 -14.79
N ALA A 478 15.04 9.82 -14.27
CA ALA A 478 14.95 8.62 -13.44
C ALA A 478 15.36 7.35 -14.22
N LEU A 479 14.92 7.21 -15.47
CA LEU A 479 15.30 6.09 -16.33
C LEU A 479 16.82 6.07 -16.58
N ASN A 480 17.46 7.20 -16.82
CA ASN A 480 18.91 7.29 -16.95
C ASN A 480 19.62 6.85 -15.65
N ARG A 481 19.09 7.21 -14.49
CA ARG A 481 19.63 6.81 -13.18
C ARG A 481 19.42 5.31 -12.93
N PHE A 482 18.30 4.71 -13.32
CA PHE A 482 18.08 3.26 -13.29
C PHE A 482 19.05 2.54 -14.24
N GLU A 483 19.27 3.08 -15.43
CA GLU A 483 20.22 2.52 -16.41
C GLU A 483 21.63 2.43 -15.83
N GLU A 484 22.11 3.47 -15.11
CA GLU A 484 23.40 3.42 -14.44
C GLU A 484 23.51 2.24 -13.46
N VAL A 485 22.46 1.95 -12.70
CA VAL A 485 22.45 0.79 -11.80
C VAL A 485 22.43 -0.52 -12.60
N PHE A 486 21.63 -0.60 -13.67
CA PHE A 486 21.46 -1.83 -14.45
C PHE A 486 22.73 -2.27 -15.19
N LYS A 487 23.60 -1.33 -15.59
CA LYS A 487 24.93 -1.62 -16.16
C LYS A 487 25.80 -2.48 -15.22
N HIS A 488 25.55 -2.40 -13.92
CA HIS A 488 26.34 -3.11 -12.88
C HIS A 488 25.64 -4.34 -12.32
N VAL A 489 24.46 -4.71 -12.87
CA VAL A 489 23.71 -5.89 -12.43
C VAL A 489 24.25 -7.13 -13.14
N LYS A 490 24.52 -8.18 -12.38
CA LYS A 490 24.96 -9.49 -12.91
C LYS A 490 24.26 -10.63 -12.19
N LYS A 491 24.20 -11.77 -12.88
CA LYS A 491 23.75 -13.03 -12.30
C LYS A 491 24.71 -13.48 -11.21
N THR A 492 24.17 -13.90 -10.08
CA THR A 492 24.93 -14.44 -8.94
C THR A 492 24.69 -15.95 -8.81
N ASN A 493 25.43 -16.58 -7.90
CA ASN A 493 25.17 -17.97 -7.48
C ASN A 493 24.22 -18.04 -6.26
N LYS A 494 23.66 -16.89 -5.84
CA LYS A 494 22.75 -16.80 -4.69
C LYS A 494 21.32 -17.19 -5.07
N GLY A 495 20.52 -17.62 -4.10
CA GLY A 495 19.08 -17.80 -4.23
C GLY A 495 18.63 -19.05 -4.98
N LEU A 496 19.53 -20.00 -5.24
CA LEU A 496 19.18 -21.36 -5.67
C LEU A 496 19.02 -22.26 -4.43
N LEU A 497 18.01 -23.13 -4.47
CA LEU A 497 17.96 -24.27 -3.54
C LEU A 497 19.11 -25.22 -3.91
N LEU A 498 20.05 -25.40 -3.00
CA LEU A 498 21.05 -26.48 -3.09
C LEU A 498 20.37 -27.84 -2.88
#